data_f679141e1e25d335b4189b5c0181b799
#
_entry.id   f679141e1e25d335b4189b5c0181b799
#
_cell.length_a   1.000
_cell.length_b   1.000
_cell.length_c   1.000
_cell.angle_alpha   90.00
_cell.angle_beta   90.00
_cell.angle_gamma   90.00
#
_symmetry.space_group_name_H-M   'P 1'
#
loop_
_entity.id
_entity.type
_entity.pdbx_description
1 polymer ?
#
loop_
_entity_poly.entity_id
_entity_poly.type
_entity_poly.pdbx_seq_one_letter_code
_entity_poly.pdbx_strand_id
1 'polypeptide(L)'
;ITVTISRTWTDKAGKKTTETVSGYESYTIKGSIDKSKWQEVIKELPAYRTDGDEIYYYTYSITEAKVDGYTTTIDKSQDGFTFTITNRHFPGIPDTGGYGSYLIYLIAVLLFLVYFVMRYKKCKENKKAEKL
;
A
#
# COMPACT_ATOMS: atom_id res chain seq x y z
N ILE A 1 -13.20 -6.87 4.15
CA ILE A 1 -11.78 -6.88 4.51
C ILE A 1 -11.43 -8.13 5.31
N THR A 2 -10.18 -8.57 5.22
CA THR A 2 -9.68 -9.74 5.96
C THR A 2 -8.63 -9.28 6.95
N VAL A 3 -8.79 -9.67 8.21
CA VAL A 3 -7.91 -9.26 9.30
C VAL A 3 -7.35 -10.47 10.05
N THR A 4 -6.17 -10.31 10.62
CA THR A 4 -5.56 -11.24 11.55
C THR A 4 -5.54 -10.60 12.92
N ILE A 5 -5.98 -11.32 13.96
CA ILE A 5 -5.94 -10.85 15.33
C ILE A 5 -4.80 -11.55 16.05
N SER A 6 -3.95 -10.78 16.68
CA SER A 6 -2.84 -11.28 17.49
C SER A 6 -2.94 -10.76 18.92
N ARG A 7 -2.39 -11.53 19.84
CA ARG A 7 -2.26 -11.15 21.26
C ARG A 7 -0.82 -11.23 21.70
N THR A 8 -0.43 -10.31 22.55
CA THR A 8 0.92 -10.19 23.09
C THR A 8 0.85 -10.14 24.61
N TRP A 9 1.75 -10.81 25.28
CA TRP A 9 1.97 -10.68 26.72
C TRP A 9 3.46 -10.56 27.02
N THR A 10 3.76 -10.09 28.22
CA THR A 10 5.14 -9.97 28.68
C THR A 10 5.30 -10.82 29.92
N ASP A 11 6.31 -11.70 29.92
CA ASP A 11 6.63 -12.53 31.11
C ASP A 11 7.41 -11.73 32.16
N LYS A 12 7.69 -12.37 33.33
CA LYS A 12 8.47 -11.75 34.42
C LYS A 12 9.89 -11.36 34.02
N ALA A 13 10.46 -12.04 33.06
CA ALA A 13 11.80 -11.74 32.54
C ALA A 13 11.78 -10.57 31.56
N GLY A 14 10.61 -9.96 31.27
CA GLY A 14 10.45 -8.89 30.31
C GLY A 14 10.38 -9.36 28.86
N LYS A 15 10.31 -10.66 28.61
CA LYS A 15 10.22 -11.22 27.26
C LYS A 15 8.79 -11.06 26.75
N LYS A 16 8.65 -10.40 25.63
CA LYS A 16 7.38 -10.28 24.90
C LYS A 16 7.19 -11.50 24.00
N THR A 17 6.02 -12.10 24.08
CA THR A 17 5.59 -13.17 23.20
C THR A 17 4.32 -12.75 22.50
N THR A 18 4.29 -12.88 21.17
CA THR A 18 3.12 -12.57 20.34
C THR A 18 2.69 -13.84 19.62
N GLU A 19 1.41 -14.11 19.64
CA GLU A 19 0.81 -15.22 18.90
C GLU A 19 -0.48 -14.77 18.21
N THR A 20 -0.83 -15.43 17.13
CA THR A 20 -2.12 -15.25 16.47
C THR A 20 -3.21 -15.95 17.29
N VAL A 21 -4.34 -15.28 17.43
CA VAL A 21 -5.49 -15.86 18.15
C VAL A 21 -6.13 -16.94 17.27
N SER A 22 -6.26 -18.14 17.81
CA SER A 22 -6.86 -19.28 17.11
C SER A 22 -8.28 -18.96 16.64
N GLY A 23 -8.55 -19.25 15.36
CA GLY A 23 -9.81 -18.92 14.68
C GLY A 23 -9.89 -17.50 14.13
N TYR A 24 -8.83 -16.67 14.32
CA TYR A 24 -8.75 -15.30 13.82
C TYR A 24 -7.50 -15.06 12.99
N GLU A 25 -6.93 -16.10 12.40
CA GLU A 25 -5.77 -16.03 11.50
C GLU A 25 -6.11 -15.33 10.18
N SER A 26 -7.37 -15.49 9.74
CA SER A 26 -7.90 -14.90 8.51
C SER A 26 -9.38 -14.60 8.68
N TYR A 27 -9.71 -13.66 9.53
CA TYR A 27 -11.09 -13.32 9.87
C TYR A 27 -11.64 -12.28 8.89
N THR A 28 -12.78 -12.58 8.26
CA THR A 28 -13.40 -11.70 7.29
C THR A 28 -14.47 -10.83 7.92
N ILE A 29 -14.25 -9.52 7.94
CA ILE A 29 -15.25 -8.52 8.30
C ILE A 29 -16.03 -8.16 7.03
N LYS A 30 -17.31 -8.47 7.02
CA LYS A 30 -18.20 -8.20 5.89
C LYS A 30 -18.60 -6.72 5.87
N GLY A 31 -18.47 -6.10 4.71
CA GLY A 31 -18.96 -4.75 4.51
C GLY A 31 -20.49 -4.68 4.43
N SER A 32 -21.03 -3.49 4.63
CA SER A 32 -22.44 -3.18 4.46
C SER A 32 -22.59 -1.90 3.61
N ILE A 33 -23.68 -1.78 2.86
CA ILE A 33 -24.06 -0.53 2.17
C ILE A 33 -24.32 0.58 3.19
N ASP A 34 -24.83 0.22 4.35
CA ASP A 34 -25.01 1.12 5.49
C ASP A 34 -23.67 1.25 6.25
N LYS A 35 -23.04 2.40 6.13
CA LYS A 35 -21.76 2.69 6.78
C LYS A 35 -21.79 2.53 8.30
N SER A 36 -22.95 2.71 8.94
CA SER A 36 -23.14 2.54 10.37
C SER A 36 -23.00 1.08 10.82
N LYS A 37 -23.08 0.14 9.88
CA LYS A 37 -22.99 -1.32 10.13
C LYS A 37 -21.61 -1.91 9.80
N TRP A 38 -20.63 -1.08 9.52
CA TRP A 38 -19.25 -1.52 9.34
C TRP A 38 -18.56 -1.66 10.72
N GLN A 39 -19.18 -2.44 11.59
CA GLN A 39 -18.69 -2.74 12.91
C GLN A 39 -18.82 -4.23 13.15
N GLU A 40 -17.79 -4.79 13.75
CA GLU A 40 -17.76 -6.18 14.18
C GLU A 40 -17.36 -6.21 15.67
N VAL A 41 -18.12 -6.93 16.48
CA VAL A 41 -17.83 -7.10 17.89
C VAL A 41 -17.42 -8.54 18.14
N ILE A 42 -16.13 -8.72 18.43
CA ILE A 42 -15.57 -10.01 18.79
C ILE A 42 -15.69 -10.16 20.30
N LYS A 43 -16.43 -11.15 20.73
CA LYS A 43 -16.69 -11.45 22.13
C LYS A 43 -15.79 -12.59 22.63
N GLU A 44 -15.67 -12.71 23.95
CA GLU A 44 -15.04 -13.85 24.62
C GLU A 44 -13.54 -14.03 24.34
N LEU A 45 -12.84 -12.96 23.94
CA LEU A 45 -11.39 -13.02 23.90
C LEU A 45 -10.82 -12.97 25.33
N PRO A 46 -9.88 -13.88 25.69
CA PRO A 46 -9.29 -13.91 27.02
C PRO A 46 -8.55 -12.61 27.33
N ALA A 47 -8.78 -12.03 28.52
CA ALA A 47 -8.06 -10.84 28.96
C ALA A 47 -6.64 -11.15 29.47
N TYR A 48 -6.41 -12.36 29.90
CA TYR A 48 -5.15 -12.81 30.49
C TYR A 48 -4.93 -14.32 30.32
N ARG A 49 -3.72 -14.76 30.60
CA ARG A 49 -3.37 -16.17 30.78
C ARG A 49 -2.80 -16.37 32.18
N THR A 50 -2.89 -17.57 32.67
CA THR A 50 -2.22 -18.00 33.91
C THR A 50 -1.11 -18.98 33.58
N ASP A 51 -0.03 -18.92 34.34
CA ASP A 51 1.06 -19.88 34.30
C ASP A 51 1.51 -20.14 35.77
N GLY A 52 1.04 -21.26 36.36
CA GLY A 52 1.07 -21.48 37.80
C GLY A 52 0.25 -20.40 38.52
N ASP A 53 0.87 -19.74 39.51
CA ASP A 53 0.25 -18.64 40.24
C ASP A 53 0.37 -17.27 39.58
N GLU A 54 0.93 -17.20 38.36
CA GLU A 54 1.19 -15.96 37.65
C GLU A 54 0.10 -15.63 36.67
N ILE A 55 -0.23 -14.32 36.58
CA ILE A 55 -1.21 -13.77 35.63
C ILE A 55 -0.50 -12.86 34.69
N TYR A 56 -0.66 -13.11 33.39
CA TYR A 56 -0.11 -12.28 32.29
C TYR A 56 -1.25 -11.71 31.45
N TYR A 57 -1.39 -10.40 31.44
CA TYR A 57 -2.45 -9.74 30.68
C TYR A 57 -2.10 -9.67 29.20
N TYR A 58 -3.10 -9.89 28.36
CA TYR A 58 -2.98 -9.78 26.91
C TYR A 58 -3.17 -8.36 26.42
N THR A 59 -2.36 -8.00 25.47
CA THR A 59 -2.56 -6.82 24.63
C THR A 59 -2.90 -7.31 23.24
N TYR A 60 -4.04 -6.87 22.69
CA TYR A 60 -4.49 -7.24 21.36
C TYR A 60 -3.98 -6.29 20.29
N SER A 61 -3.76 -6.82 19.10
CA SER A 61 -3.44 -6.07 17.87
C SER A 61 -4.14 -6.70 16.68
N ILE A 62 -4.42 -5.89 15.68
CA ILE A 62 -5.04 -6.30 14.43
C ILE A 62 -4.13 -5.92 13.28
N THR A 63 -4.02 -6.79 12.29
CA THR A 63 -3.40 -6.49 10.99
C THR A 63 -4.38 -6.82 9.88
N GLU A 64 -4.45 -5.99 8.85
CA GLU A 64 -5.28 -6.23 7.67
C GLU A 64 -4.45 -6.87 6.56
N ALA A 65 -5.03 -7.84 5.89
CA ALA A 65 -4.46 -8.36 4.65
C ALA A 65 -4.44 -7.24 3.60
N LYS A 66 -3.30 -7.11 2.90
CA LYS A 66 -3.11 -6.07 1.89
C LYS A 66 -4.24 -6.09 0.87
N VAL A 67 -4.85 -4.92 0.65
CA VAL A 67 -5.83 -4.69 -0.42
C VAL A 67 -5.16 -3.84 -1.50
N ASP A 68 -5.08 -4.36 -2.72
CA ASP A 68 -4.42 -3.63 -3.82
C ASP A 68 -5.15 -2.32 -4.13
N GLY A 69 -4.37 -1.25 -4.33
CA GLY A 69 -4.89 0.10 -4.56
C GLY A 69 -5.35 0.84 -3.31
N TYR A 70 -5.13 0.27 -2.11
CA TYR A 70 -5.49 0.92 -0.85
C TYR A 70 -4.31 1.01 0.11
N THR A 71 -4.32 2.08 0.89
CA THR A 71 -3.45 2.25 2.06
C THR A 71 -4.28 2.09 3.31
N THR A 72 -3.89 1.19 4.20
CA THR A 72 -4.57 0.91 5.46
C THR A 72 -3.92 1.67 6.60
N THR A 73 -4.75 2.29 7.43
CA THR A 73 -4.36 2.83 8.75
C THR A 73 -5.20 2.15 9.80
N ILE A 74 -4.58 1.70 10.89
CA ILE A 74 -5.26 1.05 12.01
C ILE A 74 -4.98 1.88 13.26
N ASP A 75 -6.03 2.52 13.76
CA ASP A 75 -6.00 3.29 15.00
C ASP A 75 -6.55 2.44 16.15
N LYS A 76 -5.86 2.45 17.27
CA LYS A 76 -6.24 1.76 18.50
C LYS A 76 -6.69 2.77 19.53
N SER A 77 -7.87 2.54 20.13
CA SER A 77 -8.38 3.39 21.20
C SER A 77 -7.54 3.27 22.48
N GLN A 78 -7.72 4.22 23.38
CA GLN A 78 -6.99 4.25 24.65
C GLN A 78 -7.36 3.06 25.58
N ASP A 79 -8.58 2.53 25.45
CA ASP A 79 -9.01 1.34 26.18
C ASP A 79 -8.31 0.06 25.71
N GLY A 80 -7.66 0.13 24.53
CA GLY A 80 -6.91 -0.97 23.97
C GLY A 80 -7.73 -2.07 23.31
N PHE A 81 -9.06 -1.91 23.20
CA PHE A 81 -9.98 -2.94 22.71
C PHE A 81 -10.74 -2.53 21.45
N THR A 82 -10.79 -1.24 21.13
CA THR A 82 -11.42 -0.76 19.90
C THR A 82 -10.36 -0.43 18.85
N PHE A 83 -10.53 -0.97 17.67
CA PHE A 83 -9.66 -0.74 16.52
C PHE A 83 -10.47 -0.13 15.39
N THR A 84 -9.99 0.98 14.85
CA THR A 84 -10.56 1.62 13.66
C THR A 84 -9.65 1.36 12.47
N ILE A 85 -10.15 0.62 11.48
CA ILE A 85 -9.43 0.34 10.24
C ILE A 85 -9.94 1.31 9.18
N THR A 86 -9.04 2.11 8.65
CA THR A 86 -9.33 3.07 7.59
C THR A 86 -8.57 2.71 6.33
N ASN A 87 -9.30 2.37 5.27
CA ASN A 87 -8.76 2.10 3.95
C ASN A 87 -8.97 3.31 3.04
N ARG A 88 -7.88 3.91 2.59
CA ARG A 88 -7.91 5.01 1.61
C ARG A 88 -7.45 4.48 0.26
N HIS A 89 -8.28 4.69 -0.75
CA HIS A 89 -7.88 4.41 -2.12
C HIS A 89 -6.67 5.28 -2.48
N PHE A 90 -5.59 4.62 -2.86
CA PHE A 90 -4.45 5.29 -3.46
C PHE A 90 -4.65 5.21 -4.98
N PRO A 91 -5.02 6.31 -5.65
CA PRO A 91 -5.02 6.32 -7.11
C PRO A 91 -3.58 6.04 -7.52
N GLY A 92 -3.37 4.87 -8.14
CA GLY A 92 -2.06 4.55 -8.70
C GLY A 92 -1.55 5.76 -9.47
N ILE A 93 -0.27 6.05 -9.38
CA ILE A 93 0.34 7.08 -10.24
C ILE A 93 -0.07 6.70 -11.66
N PRO A 94 -0.76 7.59 -12.42
CA PRO A 94 -1.08 7.30 -13.81
C PRO A 94 0.19 6.79 -14.46
N ASP A 95 0.10 5.67 -15.15
CA ASP A 95 1.25 5.11 -15.86
C ASP A 95 1.68 6.12 -16.94
N THR A 96 2.52 7.08 -16.50
CA THR A 96 3.04 8.15 -17.37
C THR A 96 4.04 7.60 -18.40
N GLY A 97 4.39 6.31 -18.30
CA GLY A 97 5.22 5.57 -19.23
C GLY A 97 4.48 4.94 -20.41
N GLY A 98 3.13 5.09 -20.50
CA GLY A 98 2.33 4.54 -21.58
C GLY A 98 2.57 5.21 -22.95
N TYR A 99 1.62 5.05 -23.87
CA TYR A 99 1.68 5.56 -25.27
C TYR A 99 2.08 7.03 -25.41
N GLY A 100 1.89 7.88 -24.38
CA GLY A 100 2.29 9.28 -24.39
C GLY A 100 3.80 9.52 -24.51
N SER A 101 4.61 8.70 -23.85
CA SER A 101 6.08 8.81 -23.94
C SER A 101 6.60 8.38 -25.31
N TYR A 102 5.97 7.39 -25.94
CA TYR A 102 6.28 6.97 -27.32
C TYR A 102 6.06 8.10 -28.32
N LEU A 103 4.98 8.87 -28.17
CA LEU A 103 4.66 10.00 -29.02
C LEU A 103 5.75 11.10 -28.91
N ILE A 104 6.21 11.38 -27.71
CA ILE A 104 7.27 12.38 -27.45
C ILE A 104 8.58 11.95 -28.12
N TYR A 105 8.98 10.68 -27.99
CA TYR A 105 10.17 10.15 -28.65
C TYR A 105 10.05 10.20 -30.18
N LEU A 106 8.88 9.90 -30.73
CA LEU A 106 8.62 9.91 -32.16
C LEU A 106 8.73 11.34 -32.74
N ILE A 107 8.18 12.32 -32.02
CA ILE A 107 8.30 13.74 -32.38
C ILE A 107 9.76 14.19 -32.32
N ALA A 108 10.50 13.82 -31.26
CA ALA A 108 11.92 14.17 -31.12
C ALA A 108 12.77 13.60 -32.26
N VAL A 109 12.56 12.34 -32.63
CA VAL A 109 13.26 11.71 -33.79
C VAL A 109 12.91 12.41 -35.08
N LEU A 110 11.65 12.77 -35.34
CA LEU A 110 11.21 13.50 -36.53
C LEU A 110 11.89 14.87 -36.64
N LEU A 111 11.91 15.63 -35.55
CA LEU A 111 12.59 16.94 -35.51
C LEU A 111 14.08 16.80 -35.77
N PHE A 112 14.70 15.76 -35.26
CA PHE A 112 16.12 15.48 -35.47
C PHE A 112 16.42 15.16 -36.93
N LEU A 113 15.57 14.37 -37.61
CA LEU A 113 15.68 14.07 -39.03
C LEU A 113 15.50 15.31 -39.89
N VAL A 114 14.51 16.16 -39.62
CA VAL A 114 14.29 17.43 -40.33
C VAL A 114 15.51 18.33 -40.18
N TYR A 115 16.06 18.46 -38.99
CA TYR A 115 17.29 19.24 -38.75
C TYR A 115 18.47 18.71 -39.59
N PHE A 116 18.69 17.42 -39.67
CA PHE A 116 19.78 16.84 -40.48
C PHE A 116 19.57 17.08 -41.95
N VAL A 117 18.35 16.93 -42.45
CA VAL A 117 18.06 17.22 -43.90
C VAL A 117 18.32 18.70 -44.24
N MET A 118 17.92 19.61 -43.35
CA MET A 118 18.16 21.05 -43.56
C MET A 118 19.67 21.36 -43.52
N ARG A 119 20.40 20.79 -42.59
CA ARG A 119 21.89 20.94 -42.52
C ARG A 119 22.57 20.38 -43.77
N TYR A 120 22.11 19.21 -44.23
CA TYR A 120 22.66 18.58 -45.43
C TYR A 120 22.43 19.44 -46.70
N LYS A 121 21.23 19.98 -46.88
CA LYS A 121 20.91 20.89 -47.99
C LYS A 121 21.77 22.13 -47.94
N LYS A 122 21.90 22.80 -46.79
CA LYS A 122 22.72 24.00 -46.62
C LYS A 122 24.22 23.74 -46.90
N CYS A 123 24.72 22.57 -46.47
CA CYS A 123 26.10 22.18 -46.74
C CYS A 123 26.36 21.92 -48.24
N LYS A 124 25.35 21.39 -48.95
CA LYS A 124 25.42 21.16 -50.41
C LYS A 124 25.33 22.44 -51.22
N GLU A 125 24.54 23.41 -50.79
CA GLU A 125 24.43 24.74 -51.40
C GLU A 125 25.73 25.54 -51.26
N ASN A 126 26.33 25.54 -50.04
CA ASN A 126 27.62 26.22 -49.82
C ASN A 126 28.74 25.62 -50.66
N LYS A 127 28.81 24.30 -50.83
CA LYS A 127 29.80 23.65 -51.72
C LYS A 127 29.57 23.95 -53.21
N LYS A 128 28.36 24.32 -53.59
CA LYS A 128 28.04 24.71 -55.00
C LYS A 128 28.41 26.17 -55.27
N ALA A 129 28.29 27.04 -54.24
CA ALA A 129 28.68 28.45 -54.34
C ALA A 129 30.20 28.65 -54.35
N GLU A 130 30.97 27.74 -53.77
CA GLU A 130 32.45 27.79 -53.71
C GLU A 130 33.13 27.30 -55.02
N LYS A 131 32.34 26.72 -55.95
CA LYS A 131 32.85 26.18 -57.22
C LYS A 131 32.49 27.06 -58.42
N LEU A 132 31.92 28.26 -58.26
CA LEU A 132 31.63 29.27 -59.18
C LEU A 132 32.60 30.45 -59.06
#